data_83100a2371144c95949f7e4f30f59c1c
#
_entry.id   83100a2371144c95949f7e4f30f59c1c
#
_cell.length_a   1.000
_cell.length_b   1.000
_cell.length_c   1.000
_cell.angle_alpha   90.00
_cell.angle_beta   90.00
_cell.angle_gamma   90.00
#
_symmetry.space_group_name_H-M   'P 1'
#
loop_
_entity.id
_entity.type
_entity.pdbx_description
1 polymer ?
#
loop_
_entity_poly.entity_id
_entity_poly.type
_entity_poly.pdbx_seq_one_letter_code
_entity_poly.pdbx_strand_id
1 'polypeptide(L)'
;MSYKKYLVFLPGIILAFVLYTLSQGINNIIGIELMGYEKSPISTAMIAILFGILLGNIFQIRNIFLKGLNFAQSNILKLGIICLGIQLKPFEFLEFGAIAIPLIIICIVSVLIVIKVLVKKLNIPRRMSYLISIGSTVCGTTAIMATAPVIGAKKNEISYAVANITIFGILSMLIYPYFANFYFNGESLLVGLFLGTSIHETAQVAAAGLIYDQQFNSPETLNIATVTKLIRNTFLIIMIPLFAFLYNRGQVKEKKYSIISIFPYFVLGFVGMIIIRNVGDSIFITSQNEIWANTVINIKFLSKIFLTMAMAAIGLSTNLRDIKNMGYKPFVVGFVAMATVGLISITTIEVYINFFN
;
A
#
# COMPACT_ATOMS: atom_id res chain seq x y z
N MET A 1 -7.75 -8.80 -34.22
CA MET A 1 -6.45 -8.19 -33.85
C MET A 1 -6.23 -7.98 -32.33
N SER A 2 -7.18 -8.32 -31.47
CA SER A 2 -7.14 -8.00 -30.03
C SER A 2 -6.45 -9.04 -29.12
N TYR A 3 -6.53 -10.34 -29.40
CA TYR A 3 -6.07 -11.41 -28.48
C TYR A 3 -4.55 -11.42 -28.21
N LYS A 4 -3.71 -11.12 -29.19
CA LYS A 4 -2.24 -11.09 -29.02
C LYS A 4 -1.78 -10.04 -28.00
N LYS A 5 -2.57 -8.97 -27.78
CA LYS A 5 -2.24 -7.89 -26.85
C LYS A 5 -2.34 -8.32 -25.37
N TYR A 6 -3.24 -9.25 -25.06
CA TYR A 6 -3.46 -9.76 -23.70
C TYR A 6 -2.51 -10.91 -23.34
N LEU A 7 -2.10 -11.72 -24.31
CA LEU A 7 -1.14 -12.82 -24.10
C LEU A 7 0.21 -12.35 -23.56
N VAL A 8 0.57 -11.09 -23.76
CA VAL A 8 1.85 -10.52 -23.29
C VAL A 8 1.90 -10.39 -21.75
N PHE A 9 0.75 -10.29 -21.08
CA PHE A 9 0.70 -10.21 -19.61
C PHE A 9 0.74 -11.58 -18.94
N LEU A 10 0.32 -12.62 -19.68
CA LEU A 10 0.09 -13.97 -19.15
C LEU A 10 1.33 -14.57 -18.46
N PRO A 11 2.55 -14.52 -19.05
CA PRO A 11 3.72 -15.14 -18.41
C PRO A 11 4.01 -14.59 -17.02
N GLY A 12 3.97 -13.26 -16.83
CA GLY A 12 4.22 -12.65 -15.52
C GLY A 12 3.11 -12.87 -14.51
N ILE A 13 1.85 -12.94 -14.96
CA ILE A 13 0.71 -13.28 -14.08
C ILE A 13 0.83 -14.73 -13.62
N ILE A 14 1.14 -15.66 -14.52
CA ILE A 14 1.36 -17.08 -14.18
C ILE A 14 2.51 -17.20 -13.18
N LEU A 15 3.62 -16.50 -13.40
CA LEU A 15 4.76 -16.50 -12.49
C LEU A 15 4.38 -16.03 -11.08
N ALA A 16 3.59 -14.94 -11.00
CA ALA A 16 3.09 -14.43 -9.72
C ALA A 16 2.14 -15.44 -9.03
N PHE A 17 1.29 -16.12 -9.79
CA PHE A 17 0.41 -17.16 -9.28
C PHE A 17 1.19 -18.39 -8.79
N VAL A 18 2.16 -18.87 -9.55
CA VAL A 18 3.04 -19.98 -9.15
C VAL A 18 3.77 -19.63 -7.84
N LEU A 19 4.27 -18.39 -7.73
CA LEU A 19 4.94 -17.96 -6.51
C LEU A 19 3.98 -17.87 -5.32
N TYR A 20 2.73 -17.46 -5.54
CA TYR A 20 1.68 -17.51 -4.52
C TYR A 20 1.46 -18.97 -4.03
N THR A 21 1.26 -19.92 -4.95
CA THR A 21 1.03 -21.34 -4.58
C THR A 21 2.22 -21.96 -3.85
N LEU A 22 3.44 -21.66 -4.29
CA LEU A 22 4.66 -22.08 -3.60
C LEU A 22 4.75 -21.48 -2.19
N SER A 23 4.44 -20.19 -2.05
CA SER A 23 4.45 -19.53 -0.73
C SER A 23 3.40 -20.09 0.22
N GLN A 24 2.25 -20.50 -0.30
CA GLN A 24 1.23 -21.19 0.48
C GLN A 24 1.71 -22.58 0.92
N GLY A 25 2.33 -23.33 0.02
CA GLY A 25 2.93 -24.64 0.35
C GLY A 25 4.01 -24.51 1.41
N ILE A 26 4.95 -23.57 1.26
CA ILE A 26 6.01 -23.29 2.24
C ILE A 26 5.39 -22.89 3.60
N ASN A 27 4.35 -22.06 3.58
CA ASN A 27 3.66 -21.63 4.80
C ASN A 27 3.06 -22.83 5.56
N ASN A 28 2.42 -23.75 4.84
CA ASN A 28 1.85 -24.96 5.42
C ASN A 28 2.95 -25.90 6.00
N ILE A 29 4.04 -26.09 5.25
CA ILE A 29 5.18 -26.93 5.71
C ILE A 29 5.78 -26.34 7.00
N ILE A 30 6.06 -25.04 7.03
CA ILE A 30 6.65 -24.38 8.21
C ILE A 30 5.70 -24.46 9.40
N GLY A 31 4.41 -24.16 9.22
CA GLY A 31 3.45 -24.08 10.31
C GLY A 31 3.08 -25.46 10.85
N ILE A 32 2.56 -26.32 9.95
CA ILE A 32 1.95 -27.60 10.34
C ILE A 32 3.00 -28.69 10.49
N GLU A 33 3.86 -28.89 9.48
CA GLU A 33 4.75 -30.06 9.44
C GLU A 33 5.98 -29.89 10.31
N LEU A 34 6.63 -28.71 10.31
CA LEU A 34 7.88 -28.49 11.06
C LEU A 34 7.65 -28.02 12.49
N MET A 35 6.67 -27.15 12.73
CA MET A 35 6.47 -26.55 14.06
C MET A 35 5.28 -27.14 14.82
N GLY A 36 4.42 -27.92 14.16
CA GLY A 36 3.24 -28.52 14.81
C GLY A 36 2.20 -27.50 15.29
N TYR A 37 2.24 -26.29 14.76
CA TYR A 37 1.28 -25.24 15.10
C TYR A 37 0.05 -25.34 14.20
N GLU A 38 -1.11 -24.96 14.70
CA GLU A 38 -2.32 -24.82 13.88
C GLU A 38 -2.16 -23.73 12.81
N LYS A 39 -1.23 -22.80 13.02
CA LYS A 39 -0.94 -21.67 12.13
C LYS A 39 0.55 -21.37 12.07
N SER A 40 1.05 -21.11 10.88
CA SER A 40 2.45 -20.72 10.69
C SER A 40 2.77 -19.37 11.38
N PRO A 41 3.96 -19.24 12.01
CA PRO A 41 4.44 -17.98 12.59
C PRO A 41 4.79 -16.92 11.53
N ILE A 42 4.76 -17.27 10.25
CA ILE A 42 5.04 -16.37 9.13
C ILE A 42 3.85 -16.39 8.18
N SER A 43 3.32 -15.22 7.80
CA SER A 43 2.19 -15.15 6.88
C SER A 43 2.56 -15.53 5.44
N THR A 44 1.61 -16.11 4.68
CA THR A 44 1.80 -16.45 3.26
C THR A 44 2.20 -15.21 2.43
N ALA A 45 1.61 -14.04 2.73
CA ALA A 45 1.93 -12.80 2.04
C ALA A 45 3.38 -12.36 2.31
N MET A 46 3.88 -12.54 3.53
CA MET A 46 5.26 -12.25 3.89
C MET A 46 6.23 -13.20 3.19
N ILE A 47 5.93 -14.49 3.15
CA ILE A 47 6.73 -15.47 2.41
C ILE A 47 6.76 -15.11 0.92
N ALA A 48 5.61 -14.77 0.32
CA ALA A 48 5.50 -14.45 -1.09
C ALA A 48 6.37 -13.24 -1.49
N ILE A 49 6.41 -12.19 -0.68
CA ILE A 49 7.23 -11.02 -0.99
C ILE A 49 8.72 -11.29 -0.76
N LEU A 50 9.10 -11.94 0.36
CA LEU A 50 10.50 -12.24 0.68
C LEU A 50 11.08 -13.22 -0.33
N PHE A 51 10.33 -14.26 -0.67
CA PHE A 51 10.75 -15.26 -1.67
C PHE A 51 10.80 -14.62 -3.06
N GLY A 52 9.87 -13.72 -3.38
CA GLY A 52 9.91 -12.91 -4.60
C GLY A 52 11.17 -12.04 -4.68
N ILE A 53 11.54 -11.33 -3.61
CA ILE A 53 12.76 -10.52 -3.54
C ILE A 53 13.99 -11.41 -3.74
N LEU A 54 14.05 -12.55 -3.06
CA LEU A 54 15.15 -13.48 -3.19
C LEU A 54 15.33 -13.95 -4.64
N LEU A 55 14.27 -14.49 -5.24
CA LEU A 55 14.31 -15.00 -6.61
C LEU A 55 14.57 -13.88 -7.63
N GLY A 56 13.97 -12.71 -7.46
CA GLY A 56 14.15 -11.57 -8.35
C GLY A 56 15.59 -11.03 -8.39
N ASN A 57 16.34 -11.19 -7.29
CA ASN A 57 17.73 -10.75 -7.20
C ASN A 57 18.76 -11.84 -7.52
N ILE A 58 18.40 -13.12 -7.37
CA ILE A 58 19.26 -14.24 -7.78
C ILE A 58 19.14 -14.49 -9.27
N PHE A 59 17.91 -14.56 -9.78
CA PHE A 59 17.62 -14.81 -11.18
C PHE A 59 17.29 -13.50 -11.90
N GLN A 60 17.95 -13.25 -13.04
CA GLN A 60 17.58 -12.12 -13.89
C GLN A 60 16.21 -12.39 -14.50
N ILE A 61 15.20 -11.64 -14.06
CA ILE A 61 13.84 -11.75 -14.59
C ILE A 61 13.82 -11.34 -16.06
N ARG A 62 13.48 -12.29 -16.94
CA ARG A 62 13.42 -12.04 -18.37
C ARG A 62 12.34 -10.99 -18.71
N ASN A 63 12.62 -10.18 -19.71
CA ASN A 63 11.70 -9.12 -20.17
C ASN A 63 10.28 -9.61 -20.49
N ILE A 64 10.11 -10.89 -20.84
CA ILE A 64 8.82 -11.50 -21.12
C ILE A 64 7.88 -11.49 -19.90
N PHE A 65 8.42 -11.56 -18.68
CA PHE A 65 7.63 -11.56 -17.44
C PHE A 65 7.28 -10.15 -16.94
N LEU A 66 8.10 -9.14 -17.26
CA LEU A 66 8.00 -7.81 -16.69
C LEU A 66 6.63 -7.15 -16.89
N LYS A 67 6.05 -7.28 -18.09
CA LYS A 67 4.73 -6.70 -18.39
C LYS A 67 3.63 -7.32 -17.51
N GLY A 68 3.65 -8.64 -17.35
CA GLY A 68 2.69 -9.35 -16.50
C GLY A 68 2.89 -9.07 -15.02
N LEU A 69 4.12 -8.98 -14.54
CA LEU A 69 4.43 -8.61 -13.17
C LEU A 69 3.97 -7.18 -12.85
N ASN A 70 4.22 -6.22 -13.75
CA ASN A 70 3.72 -4.86 -13.61
C ASN A 70 2.17 -4.79 -13.60
N PHE A 71 1.52 -5.63 -14.40
CA PHE A 71 0.07 -5.77 -14.38
C PHE A 71 -0.41 -6.34 -13.04
N ALA A 72 0.26 -7.35 -12.48
CA ALA A 72 -0.08 -7.94 -11.20
C ALA A 72 0.09 -6.94 -10.04
N GLN A 73 1.20 -6.20 -9.99
CA GLN A 73 1.45 -5.17 -8.97
C GLN A 73 0.44 -4.03 -8.97
N SER A 74 -0.14 -3.70 -10.14
CA SER A 74 -1.03 -2.56 -10.26
C SER A 74 -2.50 -2.99 -10.37
N ASN A 75 -2.85 -3.84 -11.32
CA ASN A 75 -4.25 -4.15 -11.64
C ASN A 75 -4.81 -5.29 -10.80
N ILE A 76 -4.05 -6.39 -10.60
CA ILE A 76 -4.49 -7.49 -9.73
C ILE A 76 -4.55 -7.01 -8.29
N LEU A 77 -3.59 -6.18 -7.85
CA LEU A 77 -3.66 -5.51 -6.54
C LEU A 77 -4.96 -4.72 -6.37
N LYS A 78 -5.30 -3.87 -7.35
CA LYS A 78 -6.52 -3.05 -7.29
C LYS A 78 -7.77 -3.93 -7.24
N LEU A 79 -7.81 -5.02 -8.00
CA LEU A 79 -8.91 -6.00 -7.93
C LEU A 79 -8.99 -6.63 -6.55
N GLY A 80 -7.86 -7.01 -5.94
CA GLY A 80 -7.81 -7.51 -4.57
C GLY A 80 -8.39 -6.52 -3.56
N ILE A 81 -8.01 -5.25 -3.67
CA ILE A 81 -8.55 -4.17 -2.81
C ILE A 81 -10.05 -3.96 -3.07
N ILE A 82 -10.50 -3.95 -4.32
CA ILE A 82 -11.93 -3.84 -4.65
C ILE A 82 -12.71 -4.97 -3.98
N CYS A 83 -12.27 -6.21 -4.15
CA CYS A 83 -12.90 -7.39 -3.53
C CYS A 83 -12.90 -7.32 -1.99
N LEU A 84 -11.91 -6.65 -1.38
CA LEU A 84 -11.84 -6.47 0.06
C LEU A 84 -13.04 -5.69 0.60
N GLY A 85 -13.62 -4.78 -0.19
CA GLY A 85 -14.80 -3.99 0.19
C GLY A 85 -16.02 -4.83 0.61
N ILE A 86 -16.12 -6.10 0.14
CA ILE A 86 -17.19 -7.03 0.54
C ILE A 86 -17.16 -7.37 2.04
N GLN A 87 -16.06 -7.09 2.74
CA GLN A 87 -15.90 -7.38 4.17
C GLN A 87 -16.42 -6.27 5.08
N LEU A 88 -16.69 -5.07 4.53
CA LEU A 88 -17.09 -3.88 5.27
C LEU A 88 -18.57 -3.59 5.13
N LYS A 89 -19.15 -3.02 6.20
CA LYS A 89 -20.45 -2.37 6.16
C LYS A 89 -20.29 -0.87 5.93
N PRO A 90 -21.31 -0.18 5.34
CA PRO A 90 -21.21 1.26 5.08
C PRO A 90 -20.96 2.11 6.33
N PHE A 91 -21.54 1.74 7.46
CA PHE A 91 -21.35 2.45 8.72
C PHE A 91 -19.89 2.36 9.21
N GLU A 92 -19.31 1.15 9.22
CA GLU A 92 -17.91 0.91 9.57
C GLU A 92 -16.95 1.73 8.67
N PHE A 93 -17.26 1.81 7.36
CA PHE A 93 -16.46 2.62 6.43
C PHE A 93 -16.47 4.10 6.78
N LEU A 94 -17.64 4.66 7.14
CA LEU A 94 -17.78 6.06 7.53
C LEU A 94 -17.12 6.34 8.89
N GLU A 95 -17.28 5.46 9.84
CA GLU A 95 -16.69 5.56 11.18
C GLU A 95 -15.15 5.56 11.10
N PHE A 96 -14.56 4.55 10.47
CA PHE A 96 -13.11 4.48 10.30
C PHE A 96 -12.59 5.68 9.51
N GLY A 97 -13.36 6.15 8.52
CA GLY A 97 -13.02 7.33 7.73
C GLY A 97 -12.99 8.60 8.58
N ALA A 98 -13.98 8.81 9.42
CA ALA A 98 -14.06 9.98 10.28
C ALA A 98 -12.89 10.07 11.26
N ILE A 99 -12.50 8.94 11.86
CA ILE A 99 -11.35 8.86 12.74
C ILE A 99 -10.04 9.07 11.98
N ALA A 100 -9.91 8.49 10.79
CA ALA A 100 -8.67 8.55 10.02
C ALA A 100 -8.34 9.94 9.46
N ILE A 101 -9.33 10.77 9.09
CA ILE A 101 -9.09 12.07 8.44
C ILE A 101 -8.20 13.00 9.27
N PRO A 102 -8.49 13.32 10.54
CA PRO A 102 -7.63 14.20 11.33
C PRO A 102 -6.23 13.62 11.51
N LEU A 103 -6.09 12.31 11.74
CA LEU A 103 -4.80 11.63 11.85
C LEU A 103 -3.98 11.78 10.56
N ILE A 104 -4.61 11.59 9.40
CA ILE A 104 -3.98 11.74 8.09
C ILE A 104 -3.48 13.18 7.88
N ILE A 105 -4.28 14.19 8.21
CA ILE A 105 -3.91 15.60 8.05
C ILE A 105 -2.70 15.93 8.91
N ILE A 106 -2.69 15.54 10.17
CA ILE A 106 -1.58 15.76 11.09
C ILE A 106 -0.30 15.07 10.56
N CYS A 107 -0.41 13.80 10.15
CA CYS A 107 0.72 13.08 9.56
C CYS A 107 1.26 13.77 8.30
N ILE A 108 0.40 14.20 7.37
CA ILE A 108 0.81 14.90 6.14
C ILE A 108 1.58 16.17 6.47
N VAL A 109 1.02 17.04 7.32
CA VAL A 109 1.61 18.34 7.67
C VAL A 109 2.96 18.15 8.37
N SER A 110 3.01 17.26 9.34
CA SER A 110 4.22 17.02 10.13
C SER A 110 5.37 16.47 9.29
N VAL A 111 5.08 15.50 8.42
CA VAL A 111 6.07 14.93 7.50
C VAL A 111 6.60 15.98 6.53
N LEU A 112 5.74 16.84 6.00
CA LEU A 112 6.17 17.94 5.12
C LEU A 112 7.14 18.89 5.83
N ILE A 113 6.86 19.22 7.09
CA ILE A 113 7.74 20.10 7.89
C ILE A 113 9.11 19.44 8.09
N VAL A 114 9.13 18.18 8.54
CA VAL A 114 10.38 17.45 8.83
C VAL A 114 11.20 17.26 7.56
N ILE A 115 10.60 16.82 6.47
CA ILE A 115 11.34 16.61 5.21
C ILE A 115 11.88 17.94 4.69
N LYS A 116 11.12 19.05 4.77
CA LYS A 116 11.59 20.37 4.35
C LYS A 116 12.86 20.80 5.11
N VAL A 117 12.91 20.57 6.42
CA VAL A 117 14.09 20.87 7.25
C VAL A 117 15.26 19.96 6.87
N LEU A 118 15.02 18.67 6.75
CA LEU A 118 16.05 17.67 6.48
C LEU A 118 16.70 17.85 5.10
N VAL A 119 15.88 18.08 4.10
CA VAL A 119 16.33 18.32 2.72
C VAL A 119 17.23 19.56 2.62
N LYS A 120 16.89 20.62 3.36
CA LYS A 120 17.70 21.84 3.44
C LYS A 120 19.06 21.55 4.10
N LYS A 121 19.07 20.79 5.21
CA LYS A 121 20.31 20.41 5.91
C LYS A 121 21.23 19.51 5.07
N LEU A 122 20.68 18.59 4.31
CA LEU A 122 21.43 17.62 3.49
C LEU A 122 21.79 18.14 2.09
N ASN A 123 21.37 19.38 1.73
CA ASN A 123 21.56 19.96 0.39
C ASN A 123 21.09 19.05 -0.74
N ILE A 124 19.87 18.50 -0.63
CA ILE A 124 19.28 17.65 -1.66
C ILE A 124 18.75 18.52 -2.82
N PRO A 125 18.91 18.10 -4.08
CA PRO A 125 18.38 18.82 -5.21
C PRO A 125 16.87 19.10 -5.08
N ARG A 126 16.45 20.32 -5.41
CA ARG A 126 15.08 20.81 -5.18
C ARG A 126 14.03 19.87 -5.76
N ARG A 127 14.18 19.36 -6.99
CA ARG A 127 13.22 18.42 -7.62
C ARG A 127 13.09 17.13 -6.85
N MET A 128 14.22 16.52 -6.49
CA MET A 128 14.24 15.28 -5.71
C MET A 128 13.57 15.48 -4.35
N SER A 129 13.79 16.62 -3.71
CA SER A 129 13.16 16.99 -2.44
C SER A 129 11.64 17.00 -2.53
N TYR A 130 11.10 17.64 -3.59
CA TYR A 130 9.66 17.68 -3.82
C TYR A 130 9.08 16.30 -4.09
N LEU A 131 9.78 15.46 -4.87
CA LEU A 131 9.34 14.09 -5.16
C LEU A 131 9.32 13.20 -3.92
N ILE A 132 10.37 13.24 -3.09
CA ILE A 132 10.41 12.46 -1.84
C ILE A 132 9.33 12.98 -0.88
N SER A 133 9.17 14.30 -0.77
CA SER A 133 8.14 14.88 0.12
C SER A 133 6.74 14.41 -0.24
N ILE A 134 6.33 14.53 -1.50
CA ILE A 134 4.98 14.12 -1.91
C ILE A 134 4.79 12.60 -1.85
N GLY A 135 5.84 11.83 -2.17
CA GLY A 135 5.80 10.38 -2.05
C GLY A 135 5.62 9.91 -0.61
N SER A 136 6.32 10.54 0.34
CA SER A 136 6.20 10.19 1.77
C SER A 136 4.90 10.64 2.40
N THR A 137 4.26 11.68 1.87
CA THR A 137 3.06 12.27 2.50
C THR A 137 1.74 11.67 2.05
N VAL A 138 1.62 11.09 0.85
CA VAL A 138 0.33 10.60 0.34
C VAL A 138 0.37 9.11 -0.03
N CYS A 139 0.75 8.78 -1.28
CA CYS A 139 0.62 7.41 -1.79
C CYS A 139 1.87 6.90 -2.53
N GLY A 140 3.04 7.30 -2.05
CA GLY A 140 4.29 6.74 -2.56
C GLY A 140 4.55 7.03 -4.03
N THR A 141 4.78 5.98 -4.79
CA THR A 141 5.15 6.05 -6.21
C THR A 141 4.12 6.73 -7.09
N THR A 142 2.83 6.55 -6.83
CA THR A 142 1.76 7.21 -7.60
C THR A 142 1.85 8.74 -7.49
N ALA A 143 2.10 9.25 -6.28
CA ALA A 143 2.26 10.68 -6.04
C ALA A 143 3.51 11.24 -6.74
N ILE A 144 4.62 10.50 -6.71
CA ILE A 144 5.86 10.85 -7.41
C ILE A 144 5.61 10.92 -8.92
N MET A 145 5.03 9.89 -9.51
CA MET A 145 4.77 9.81 -10.94
C MET A 145 3.82 10.89 -11.45
N ALA A 146 2.80 11.24 -10.66
CA ALA A 146 1.86 12.31 -11.01
C ALA A 146 2.50 13.71 -10.89
N THR A 147 3.42 13.90 -9.93
CA THR A 147 4.05 15.21 -9.70
C THR A 147 5.28 15.43 -10.59
N ALA A 148 5.97 14.38 -10.99
CA ALA A 148 7.21 14.47 -11.77
C ALA A 148 7.09 15.31 -13.05
N PRO A 149 6.07 15.12 -13.93
CA PRO A 149 5.90 15.95 -15.12
C PRO A 149 5.56 17.40 -14.81
N VAL A 150 4.95 17.66 -13.64
CA VAL A 150 4.54 19.00 -13.18
C VAL A 150 5.74 19.87 -12.85
N ILE A 151 6.75 19.27 -12.20
CA ILE A 151 7.96 19.95 -11.77
C ILE A 151 9.13 19.78 -12.78
N GLY A 152 8.89 19.11 -13.91
CA GLY A 152 9.92 18.84 -14.91
C GLY A 152 11.07 17.98 -14.38
N ALA A 153 10.75 16.96 -13.57
CA ALA A 153 11.75 16.07 -12.98
C ALA A 153 12.44 15.20 -14.03
N LYS A 154 13.73 14.94 -13.83
CA LYS A 154 14.52 14.06 -14.70
C LYS A 154 14.27 12.59 -14.34
N LYS A 155 14.51 11.68 -15.29
CA LYS A 155 14.29 10.23 -15.10
C LYS A 155 15.04 9.67 -13.87
N ASN A 156 16.30 10.06 -13.68
CA ASN A 156 17.10 9.63 -12.54
C ASN A 156 16.56 10.17 -11.20
N GLU A 157 16.08 11.42 -11.15
CA GLU A 157 15.46 11.99 -9.94
C GLU A 157 14.19 11.24 -9.56
N ILE A 158 13.39 10.86 -10.57
CA ILE A 158 12.18 10.04 -10.38
C ILE A 158 12.56 8.65 -9.87
N SER A 159 13.53 7.99 -10.54
CA SER A 159 13.96 6.64 -10.14
C SER A 159 14.49 6.61 -8.71
N TYR A 160 15.28 7.60 -8.30
CA TYR A 160 15.78 7.70 -6.93
C TYR A 160 14.65 7.91 -5.91
N ALA A 161 13.70 8.79 -6.20
CA ALA A 161 12.58 9.04 -5.29
C ALA A 161 11.70 7.79 -5.16
N VAL A 162 11.42 7.11 -6.28
CA VAL A 162 10.65 5.87 -6.29
C VAL A 162 11.37 4.77 -5.51
N ALA A 163 12.66 4.53 -5.79
CA ALA A 163 13.44 3.53 -5.08
C ALA A 163 13.46 3.77 -3.56
N ASN A 164 13.62 5.03 -3.15
CA ASN A 164 13.60 5.43 -1.74
C ASN A 164 12.28 5.03 -1.06
N ILE A 165 11.15 5.46 -1.62
CA ILE A 165 9.82 5.17 -1.07
C ILE A 165 9.53 3.66 -1.05
N THR A 166 9.91 2.94 -2.11
CA THR A 166 9.68 1.50 -2.21
C THR A 166 10.44 0.73 -1.14
N ILE A 167 11.72 1.05 -0.94
CA ILE A 167 12.57 0.37 0.04
C ILE A 167 12.06 0.56 1.47
N PHE A 168 11.86 1.81 1.88
CA PHE A 168 11.40 2.10 3.25
C PHE A 168 9.96 1.67 3.46
N GLY A 169 9.15 1.66 2.41
CA GLY A 169 7.82 1.11 2.47
C GLY A 169 7.80 -0.42 2.63
N ILE A 170 8.71 -1.17 1.97
CA ILE A 170 8.86 -2.61 2.18
C ILE A 170 9.33 -2.90 3.60
N LEU A 171 10.30 -2.15 4.13
CA LEU A 171 10.75 -2.29 5.51
C LEU A 171 9.61 -2.04 6.50
N SER A 172 8.86 -0.96 6.32
CA SER A 172 7.69 -0.66 7.15
C SER A 172 6.63 -1.77 7.08
N MET A 173 6.32 -2.26 5.90
CA MET A 173 5.34 -3.33 5.67
C MET A 173 5.71 -4.63 6.40
N LEU A 174 6.99 -4.96 6.48
CA LEU A 174 7.46 -6.17 7.15
C LEU A 174 7.56 -6.01 8.68
N ILE A 175 7.92 -4.82 9.16
CA ILE A 175 8.22 -4.57 10.58
C ILE A 175 6.99 -4.06 11.34
N TYR A 176 6.23 -3.12 10.75
CA TYR A 176 5.16 -2.41 11.45
C TYR A 176 3.99 -3.28 11.91
N PRO A 177 3.58 -4.35 11.23
CA PRO A 177 2.52 -5.23 11.75
C PRO A 177 2.85 -5.81 13.13
N TYR A 178 4.09 -6.29 13.31
CA TYR A 178 4.54 -6.88 14.56
C TYR A 178 4.79 -5.83 15.64
N PHE A 179 5.42 -4.72 15.25
CA PHE A 179 5.64 -3.59 16.14
C PHE A 179 4.31 -3.01 16.67
N ALA A 180 3.34 -2.78 15.79
CA ALA A 180 2.04 -2.23 16.15
C ALA A 180 1.23 -3.20 17.04
N ASN A 181 1.30 -4.52 16.78
CA ASN A 181 0.68 -5.52 17.62
C ASN A 181 1.20 -5.44 19.05
N PHE A 182 2.52 -5.36 19.20
CA PHE A 182 3.15 -5.21 20.51
C PHE A 182 2.79 -3.88 21.19
N TYR A 183 2.85 -2.77 20.45
CA TYR A 183 2.67 -1.42 20.99
C TYR A 183 1.22 -1.12 21.41
N PHE A 184 0.26 -1.53 20.58
CA PHE A 184 -1.18 -1.32 20.80
C PHE A 184 -1.89 -2.54 21.42
N ASN A 185 -1.16 -3.50 21.97
CA ASN A 185 -1.71 -4.71 22.60
C ASN A 185 -2.70 -5.48 21.69
N GLY A 186 -2.51 -5.45 20.38
CA GLY A 186 -3.34 -6.17 19.42
C GLY A 186 -4.69 -5.50 19.12
N GLU A 187 -4.92 -4.25 19.54
CA GLU A 187 -6.17 -3.54 19.27
C GLU A 187 -6.33 -3.22 17.80
N SER A 188 -7.30 -3.87 17.14
CA SER A 188 -7.50 -3.88 15.70
C SER A 188 -7.64 -2.47 15.08
N LEU A 189 -8.39 -1.59 15.76
CA LEU A 189 -8.61 -0.21 15.31
C LEU A 189 -7.29 0.57 15.26
N LEU A 190 -6.54 0.55 16.36
CA LEU A 190 -5.32 1.34 16.51
C LEU A 190 -4.22 0.83 15.58
N VAL A 191 -4.06 -0.50 15.50
CA VAL A 191 -3.12 -1.12 14.57
C VAL A 191 -3.48 -0.78 13.12
N GLY A 192 -4.76 -0.88 12.75
CA GLY A 192 -5.23 -0.56 11.41
C GLY A 192 -5.00 0.91 11.04
N LEU A 193 -5.33 1.84 11.94
CA LEU A 193 -5.06 3.27 11.76
C LEU A 193 -3.55 3.53 11.62
N PHE A 194 -2.72 2.91 12.45
CA PHE A 194 -1.27 3.04 12.38
C PHE A 194 -0.71 2.54 11.04
N LEU A 195 -1.07 1.34 10.60
CA LEU A 195 -0.61 0.78 9.34
C LEU A 195 -1.04 1.65 8.15
N GLY A 196 -2.29 2.13 8.14
CA GLY A 196 -2.83 2.98 7.08
C GLY A 196 -2.19 4.36 7.00
N THR A 197 -1.85 4.96 8.14
CA THR A 197 -1.25 6.30 8.22
C THR A 197 0.27 6.31 8.10
N SER A 198 0.96 5.24 8.55
CA SER A 198 2.43 5.22 8.60
C SER A 198 3.10 4.66 7.34
N ILE A 199 2.47 3.73 6.63
CA ILE A 199 3.05 3.09 5.44
C ILE A 199 2.77 3.92 4.18
N HIS A 200 3.78 4.03 3.29
CA HIS A 200 3.78 4.99 2.19
C HIS A 200 2.87 4.57 1.02
N GLU A 201 2.93 3.32 0.57
CA GLU A 201 2.21 2.85 -0.62
C GLU A 201 0.97 2.04 -0.29
N THR A 202 -0.08 2.17 -1.12
CA THR A 202 -1.32 1.40 -0.97
C THR A 202 -1.08 -0.11 -1.02
N ALA A 203 -0.21 -0.56 -1.92
CA ALA A 203 0.17 -1.96 -2.03
C ALA A 203 0.80 -2.48 -0.74
N GLN A 204 1.69 -1.70 -0.15
CA GLN A 204 2.40 -2.04 1.08
C GLN A 204 1.47 -2.00 2.30
N VAL A 205 0.49 -1.08 2.35
CA VAL A 205 -0.54 -1.06 3.39
C VAL A 205 -1.41 -2.31 3.31
N ALA A 206 -1.90 -2.65 2.12
CA ALA A 206 -2.70 -3.86 1.92
C ALA A 206 -1.91 -5.12 2.29
N ALA A 207 -0.60 -5.15 1.97
CA ALA A 207 0.29 -6.24 2.37
C ALA A 207 0.47 -6.31 3.89
N ALA A 208 0.77 -5.18 4.54
CA ALA A 208 0.95 -5.12 5.99
C ALA A 208 -0.32 -5.54 6.74
N GLY A 209 -1.49 -5.06 6.29
CA GLY A 209 -2.78 -5.48 6.83
C GLY A 209 -3.05 -6.96 6.61
N LEU A 210 -2.71 -7.51 5.42
CA LEU A 210 -2.86 -8.93 5.14
C LEU A 210 -1.89 -9.80 5.97
N ILE A 211 -0.65 -9.36 6.15
CA ILE A 211 0.33 -10.00 7.04
C ILE A 211 -0.25 -10.05 8.45
N TYR A 212 -0.81 -8.92 8.93
CA TYR A 212 -1.41 -8.83 10.25
C TYR A 212 -2.65 -9.75 10.39
N ASP A 213 -3.58 -9.72 9.42
CA ASP A 213 -4.75 -10.61 9.41
C ASP A 213 -4.34 -12.09 9.44
N GLN A 214 -3.38 -12.48 8.61
CA GLN A 214 -2.91 -13.86 8.56
C GLN A 214 -2.18 -14.28 9.84
N GLN A 215 -1.44 -13.36 10.48
CA GLN A 215 -0.66 -13.65 11.68
C GLN A 215 -1.49 -13.64 12.96
N PHE A 216 -2.36 -12.64 13.11
CA PHE A 216 -3.09 -12.36 14.36
C PHE A 216 -4.61 -12.57 14.27
N ASN A 217 -5.12 -13.14 13.15
CA ASN A 217 -6.54 -13.39 12.93
C ASN A 217 -7.42 -12.12 13.04
N SER A 218 -6.97 -11.01 12.46
CA SER A 218 -7.68 -9.75 12.54
C SER A 218 -7.99 -9.17 11.15
N PRO A 219 -9.03 -9.68 10.46
CA PRO A 219 -9.47 -9.13 9.17
C PRO A 219 -9.93 -7.68 9.29
N GLU A 220 -10.38 -7.26 10.46
CA GLU A 220 -10.77 -5.89 10.77
C GLU A 220 -9.59 -4.92 10.61
N THR A 221 -8.42 -5.26 11.12
CA THR A 221 -7.20 -4.45 10.96
C THR A 221 -6.84 -4.23 9.49
N LEU A 222 -6.95 -5.26 8.64
CA LEU A 222 -6.73 -5.14 7.21
C LEU A 222 -7.73 -4.15 6.57
N ASN A 223 -8.99 -4.21 6.97
CA ASN A 223 -10.05 -3.32 6.47
C ASN A 223 -9.78 -1.87 6.89
N ILE A 224 -9.51 -1.62 8.17
CA ILE A 224 -9.23 -0.28 8.71
C ILE A 224 -7.99 0.32 8.05
N ALA A 225 -6.90 -0.43 7.94
CA ALA A 225 -5.68 0.03 7.29
C ALA A 225 -5.94 0.40 5.82
N THR A 226 -6.72 -0.41 5.11
CA THR A 226 -7.07 -0.17 3.71
C THR A 226 -7.95 1.08 3.57
N VAL A 227 -9.01 1.24 4.36
CA VAL A 227 -9.89 2.43 4.36
C VAL A 227 -9.07 3.68 4.64
N THR A 228 -8.28 3.68 5.70
CA THR A 228 -7.40 4.79 6.08
C THR A 228 -6.50 5.20 4.92
N LYS A 229 -5.89 4.22 4.25
CA LYS A 229 -5.03 4.48 3.09
C LYS A 229 -5.78 4.99 1.87
N LEU A 230 -6.96 4.47 1.59
CA LEU A 230 -7.79 4.94 0.48
C LEU A 230 -8.20 6.42 0.67
N ILE A 231 -8.58 6.81 1.89
CA ILE A 231 -8.87 8.19 2.25
C ILE A 231 -7.62 9.06 2.08
N ARG A 232 -6.46 8.62 2.57
CA ARG A 232 -5.19 9.34 2.38
C ARG A 232 -4.87 9.55 0.90
N ASN A 233 -5.18 8.61 0.03
CA ASN A 233 -4.98 8.75 -1.41
C ASN A 233 -5.83 9.86 -2.04
N THR A 234 -7.02 10.16 -1.52
CA THR A 234 -7.85 11.25 -2.04
C THR A 234 -7.22 12.62 -1.84
N PHE A 235 -6.34 12.78 -0.86
CA PHE A 235 -5.58 14.01 -0.68
C PHE A 235 -4.63 14.33 -1.84
N LEU A 236 -4.37 13.40 -2.77
CA LEU A 236 -3.64 13.70 -4.01
C LEU A 236 -4.28 14.85 -4.80
N ILE A 237 -5.60 14.94 -4.78
CA ILE A 237 -6.37 15.98 -5.48
C ILE A 237 -5.93 17.38 -5.02
N ILE A 238 -5.61 17.52 -3.75
CA ILE A 238 -5.17 18.79 -3.13
C ILE A 238 -3.64 18.91 -3.21
N MET A 239 -2.92 17.83 -2.93
CA MET A 239 -1.47 17.87 -2.76
C MET A 239 -0.72 18.08 -4.08
N ILE A 240 -1.18 17.52 -5.21
CA ILE A 240 -0.50 17.71 -6.50
C ILE A 240 -0.58 19.16 -6.97
N PRO A 241 -1.75 19.83 -7.00
CA PRO A 241 -1.84 21.26 -7.30
C PRO A 241 -1.05 22.13 -6.33
N LEU A 242 -1.08 21.82 -5.03
CA LEU A 242 -0.31 22.54 -4.02
C LEU A 242 1.20 22.46 -4.29
N PHE A 243 1.74 21.26 -4.57
CA PHE A 243 3.15 21.08 -4.88
C PHE A 243 3.53 21.72 -6.22
N ALA A 244 2.64 21.70 -7.20
CA ALA A 244 2.80 22.42 -8.47
C ALA A 244 2.95 23.93 -8.24
N PHE A 245 2.04 24.50 -7.44
CA PHE A 245 2.07 25.93 -7.09
C PHE A 245 3.34 26.30 -6.31
N LEU A 246 3.67 25.54 -5.27
CA LEU A 246 4.87 25.81 -4.45
C LEU A 246 6.19 25.68 -5.23
N TYR A 247 6.23 24.75 -6.20
CA TYR A 247 7.42 24.55 -7.03
C TYR A 247 7.56 25.66 -8.07
N ASN A 248 6.44 26.03 -8.75
CA ASN A 248 6.43 27.00 -9.84
C ASN A 248 6.28 28.46 -9.35
N ARG A 249 6.25 28.71 -8.04
CA ARG A 249 6.11 30.05 -7.47
C ARG A 249 7.27 30.95 -7.99
N GLY A 250 6.93 31.82 -8.93
CA GLY A 250 7.90 32.70 -9.64
C GLY A 250 8.16 32.31 -11.11
N GLN A 251 7.56 31.25 -11.66
CA GLN A 251 7.62 30.91 -13.07
C GLN A 251 6.21 30.82 -13.67
N VAL A 252 5.92 31.69 -14.63
CA VAL A 252 4.61 31.71 -15.33
C VAL A 252 4.58 30.60 -16.37
N LYS A 253 4.15 29.40 -15.96
CA LYS A 253 3.67 28.36 -16.88
C LYS A 253 2.52 27.60 -16.24
N GLU A 254 1.31 28.06 -16.51
CA GLU A 254 0.07 27.36 -16.15
C GLU A 254 -0.07 26.09 -17.01
N LYS A 255 0.32 24.94 -16.51
CA LYS A 255 -0.16 23.67 -17.05
C LYS A 255 -1.47 23.32 -16.35
N LYS A 256 -2.57 23.35 -17.10
CA LYS A 256 -3.88 22.85 -16.61
C LYS A 256 -3.80 21.34 -16.39
N TYR A 257 -3.96 20.90 -15.15
CA TYR A 257 -4.05 19.47 -14.80
C TYR A 257 -5.52 19.08 -14.69
N SER A 258 -5.87 17.95 -15.30
CA SER A 258 -7.20 17.38 -15.12
C SER A 258 -7.25 16.66 -13.76
N ILE A 259 -8.03 17.17 -12.83
CA ILE A 259 -8.27 16.55 -11.51
C ILE A 259 -8.78 15.11 -11.68
N ILE A 260 -9.59 14.89 -12.73
CA ILE A 260 -10.16 13.58 -13.07
C ILE A 260 -9.07 12.52 -13.32
N SER A 261 -7.95 12.89 -13.93
CA SER A 261 -6.86 11.95 -14.23
C SER A 261 -6.05 11.51 -12.99
N ILE A 262 -6.18 12.25 -11.88
CA ILE A 262 -5.44 12.02 -10.63
C ILE A 262 -6.24 11.13 -9.68
N PHE A 263 -7.57 11.07 -9.84
CA PHE A 263 -8.44 10.34 -8.94
C PHE A 263 -8.23 8.82 -9.04
N PRO A 264 -8.03 8.10 -7.92
CA PRO A 264 -7.84 6.67 -7.91
C PRO A 264 -9.18 5.92 -8.08
N TYR A 265 -9.64 5.72 -9.32
CA TYR A 265 -10.97 5.14 -9.63
C TYR A 265 -11.26 3.79 -8.97
N PHE A 266 -10.26 2.98 -8.62
CA PHE A 266 -10.47 1.72 -7.92
C PHE A 266 -11.12 1.90 -6.53
N VAL A 267 -11.03 3.10 -5.93
CA VAL A 267 -11.74 3.44 -4.69
C VAL A 267 -13.26 3.38 -4.90
N LEU A 268 -13.75 3.82 -6.07
CA LEU A 268 -15.17 3.69 -6.41
C LEU A 268 -15.60 2.22 -6.50
N GLY A 269 -14.73 1.36 -7.05
CA GLY A 269 -14.97 -0.08 -7.06
C GLY A 269 -15.03 -0.69 -5.65
N PHE A 270 -14.14 -0.25 -4.76
CA PHE A 270 -14.14 -0.65 -3.34
C PHE A 270 -15.44 -0.24 -2.64
N VAL A 271 -15.85 1.02 -2.78
CA VAL A 271 -17.14 1.51 -2.23
C VAL A 271 -18.32 0.77 -2.85
N GLY A 272 -18.27 0.50 -4.16
CA GLY A 272 -19.27 -0.32 -4.85
C GLY A 272 -19.44 -1.71 -4.22
N MET A 273 -18.34 -2.36 -3.81
CA MET A 273 -18.40 -3.67 -3.12
C MET A 273 -18.99 -3.57 -1.71
N ILE A 274 -18.76 -2.45 -1.00
CA ILE A 274 -19.43 -2.19 0.29
C ILE A 274 -20.96 -2.06 0.08
N ILE A 275 -21.38 -1.34 -0.96
CA ILE A 275 -22.81 -1.21 -1.30
C ILE A 275 -23.40 -2.57 -1.66
N ILE A 276 -22.72 -3.36 -2.51
CA ILE A 276 -23.15 -4.72 -2.87
C ILE A 276 -23.29 -5.59 -1.62
N ARG A 277 -22.37 -5.50 -0.68
CA ARG A 277 -22.46 -6.21 0.61
C ARG A 277 -23.72 -5.83 1.37
N ASN A 278 -23.98 -4.52 1.53
CA ASN A 278 -25.12 -4.02 2.28
C ASN A 278 -26.47 -4.41 1.63
N VAL A 279 -26.55 -4.26 0.31
CA VAL A 279 -27.74 -4.64 -0.46
C VAL A 279 -27.96 -6.16 -0.41
N GLY A 280 -26.91 -6.94 -0.59
CA GLY A 280 -27.00 -8.40 -0.49
C GLY A 280 -27.44 -8.86 0.89
N ASP A 281 -26.85 -8.32 1.96
CA ASP A 281 -27.26 -8.63 3.33
C ASP A 281 -28.73 -8.27 3.58
N SER A 282 -29.23 -7.15 3.05
CA SER A 282 -30.62 -6.73 3.24
C SER A 282 -31.63 -7.57 2.45
N ILE A 283 -31.28 -8.01 1.25
CA ILE A 283 -32.18 -8.84 0.41
C ILE A 283 -32.23 -10.27 0.94
N PHE A 284 -31.09 -10.82 1.40
CA PHE A 284 -30.97 -12.23 1.75
C PHE A 284 -31.08 -12.52 3.27
N ILE A 285 -31.36 -11.50 4.10
CA ILE A 285 -31.57 -11.65 5.58
C ILE A 285 -32.73 -12.60 5.89
N THR A 286 -33.78 -12.62 5.08
CA THR A 286 -35.01 -13.40 5.33
C THR A 286 -34.91 -14.87 4.90
N SER A 287 -33.93 -15.24 4.10
CA SER A 287 -33.63 -16.60 3.73
C SER A 287 -32.23 -16.92 4.21
N GLN A 288 -32.04 -18.03 4.93
CA GLN A 288 -30.72 -18.61 5.21
C GLN A 288 -30.04 -18.96 3.86
N ASN A 289 -29.70 -17.93 3.09
CA ASN A 289 -29.27 -18.10 1.71
C ASN A 289 -27.77 -18.46 1.69
N GLU A 290 -27.50 -19.77 1.78
CA GLU A 290 -26.15 -20.34 1.66
C GLU A 290 -25.41 -19.81 0.45
N ILE A 291 -26.11 -19.50 -0.65
CA ILE A 291 -25.50 -18.97 -1.89
C ILE A 291 -24.88 -17.61 -1.63
N TRP A 292 -25.56 -16.69 -0.91
CA TRP A 292 -25.00 -15.37 -0.60
C TRP A 292 -23.81 -15.49 0.36
N ALA A 293 -23.94 -16.27 1.43
CA ALA A 293 -22.85 -16.49 2.38
C ALA A 293 -21.60 -17.07 1.68
N ASN A 294 -21.79 -18.09 0.84
CA ASN A 294 -20.71 -18.68 0.06
C ASN A 294 -20.10 -17.69 -0.95
N THR A 295 -20.92 -16.83 -1.57
CA THR A 295 -20.43 -15.78 -2.47
C THR A 295 -19.52 -14.80 -1.74
N VAL A 296 -19.92 -14.35 -0.56
CA VAL A 296 -19.10 -13.45 0.28
C VAL A 296 -17.79 -14.13 0.68
N ILE A 297 -17.81 -15.39 1.10
CA ILE A 297 -16.62 -16.18 1.46
C ILE A 297 -15.67 -16.30 0.26
N ASN A 298 -16.20 -16.64 -0.91
CA ASN A 298 -15.41 -16.80 -2.13
C ASN A 298 -14.77 -15.48 -2.57
N ILE A 299 -15.48 -14.36 -2.48
CA ILE A 299 -14.92 -13.03 -2.81
C ILE A 299 -13.82 -12.63 -1.80
N LYS A 300 -14.01 -12.90 -0.51
CA LYS A 300 -12.97 -12.70 0.52
C LYS A 300 -11.72 -13.53 0.21
N PHE A 301 -11.89 -14.79 -0.13
CA PHE A 301 -10.80 -15.68 -0.50
C PHE A 301 -10.06 -15.19 -1.75
N LEU A 302 -10.80 -14.79 -2.78
CA LEU A 302 -10.25 -14.24 -4.02
C LEU A 302 -9.46 -12.95 -3.77
N SER A 303 -9.93 -12.08 -2.87
CA SER A 303 -9.20 -10.88 -2.44
C SER A 303 -7.83 -11.25 -1.86
N LYS A 304 -7.76 -12.22 -0.95
CA LYS A 304 -6.50 -12.69 -0.34
C LYS A 304 -5.53 -13.26 -1.39
N ILE A 305 -6.03 -14.02 -2.37
CA ILE A 305 -5.22 -14.53 -3.49
C ILE A 305 -4.65 -13.37 -4.29
N PHE A 306 -5.47 -12.44 -4.73
CA PHE A 306 -5.03 -11.30 -5.56
C PHE A 306 -4.02 -10.43 -4.83
N LEU A 307 -4.24 -10.15 -3.55
CA LEU A 307 -3.29 -9.39 -2.74
C LEU A 307 -1.95 -10.14 -2.62
N THR A 308 -1.97 -11.44 -2.32
CA THR A 308 -0.73 -12.23 -2.19
C THR A 308 0.01 -12.38 -3.52
N MET A 309 -0.69 -12.57 -4.64
CA MET A 309 -0.09 -12.55 -5.99
C MET A 309 0.58 -11.21 -6.29
N ALA A 310 -0.05 -10.10 -5.92
CA ALA A 310 0.54 -8.78 -6.08
C ALA A 310 1.80 -8.63 -5.22
N MET A 311 1.82 -9.19 -3.99
CA MET A 311 3.02 -9.22 -3.14
C MET A 311 4.16 -10.02 -3.76
N ALA A 312 3.87 -11.20 -4.32
CA ALA A 312 4.83 -11.99 -5.08
C ALA A 312 5.43 -11.19 -6.25
N ALA A 313 4.58 -10.51 -7.01
CA ALA A 313 5.02 -9.69 -8.14
C ALA A 313 5.85 -8.47 -7.72
N ILE A 314 5.51 -7.80 -6.61
CA ILE A 314 6.29 -6.72 -6.02
C ILE A 314 7.66 -7.24 -5.60
N GLY A 315 7.71 -8.38 -4.90
CA GLY A 315 8.95 -9.01 -4.50
C GLY A 315 9.88 -9.29 -5.68
N LEU A 316 9.36 -9.98 -6.72
CA LEU A 316 10.11 -10.31 -7.94
C LEU A 316 10.65 -9.07 -8.68
N SER A 317 9.96 -7.93 -8.59
CA SER A 317 10.35 -6.69 -9.25
C SER A 317 11.23 -5.79 -8.39
N THR A 318 11.45 -6.13 -7.13
CA THR A 318 12.28 -5.36 -6.20
C THR A 318 13.74 -5.67 -6.42
N ASN A 319 14.51 -4.67 -6.88
CA ASN A 319 15.94 -4.79 -7.15
C ASN A 319 16.76 -4.21 -5.99
N LEU A 320 17.46 -5.07 -5.25
CA LEU A 320 18.30 -4.67 -4.11
C LEU A 320 19.53 -3.85 -4.52
N ARG A 321 19.97 -3.94 -5.80
CA ARG A 321 21.08 -3.12 -6.32
C ARG A 321 20.72 -1.64 -6.35
N ASP A 322 19.44 -1.30 -6.52
CA ASP A 322 18.98 0.09 -6.55
C ASP A 322 19.20 0.77 -5.20
N ILE A 323 19.16 0.00 -4.09
CA ILE A 323 19.50 0.47 -2.74
C ILE A 323 20.96 0.92 -2.70
N LYS A 324 21.88 0.09 -3.19
CA LYS A 324 23.32 0.37 -3.17
C LYS A 324 23.67 1.61 -4.00
N ASN A 325 22.93 1.83 -5.09
CA ASN A 325 23.19 2.91 -6.04
C ASN A 325 22.54 4.25 -5.61
N MET A 326 21.68 4.26 -4.60
CA MET A 326 20.90 5.45 -4.20
C MET A 326 21.76 6.56 -3.58
N GLY A 327 22.89 6.22 -2.99
CA GLY A 327 23.69 7.14 -2.20
C GLY A 327 23.09 7.40 -0.80
N TYR A 328 23.93 7.86 0.14
CA TYR A 328 23.54 7.95 1.55
C TYR A 328 22.53 9.07 1.86
N LYS A 329 22.60 10.22 1.16
CA LYS A 329 21.74 11.37 1.46
C LYS A 329 20.25 11.11 1.21
N PRO A 330 19.81 10.64 0.01
CA PRO A 330 18.43 10.25 -0.20
C PRO A 330 18.00 9.10 0.72
N PHE A 331 18.91 8.16 1.02
CA PHE A 331 18.63 7.07 1.94
C PHE A 331 18.28 7.59 3.34
N VAL A 332 19.09 8.51 3.91
CA VAL A 332 18.82 9.14 5.21
C VAL A 332 17.48 9.87 5.20
N VAL A 333 17.16 10.60 4.13
CA VAL A 333 15.86 11.30 4.04
C VAL A 333 14.68 10.32 4.07
N GLY A 334 14.77 9.22 3.33
CA GLY A 334 13.73 8.22 3.31
C GLY A 334 13.58 7.50 4.66
N PHE A 335 14.70 7.15 5.30
CA PHE A 335 14.68 6.56 6.64
C PHE A 335 14.04 7.50 7.67
N VAL A 336 14.47 8.77 7.71
CA VAL A 336 13.91 9.76 8.63
C VAL A 336 12.43 10.02 8.30
N ALA A 337 12.06 10.07 7.02
CA ALA A 337 10.65 10.22 6.64
C ALA A 337 9.81 9.04 7.16
N MET A 338 10.27 7.80 6.97
CA MET A 338 9.61 6.59 7.48
C MET A 338 9.45 6.64 9.00
N ALA A 339 10.54 6.90 9.72
CA ALA A 339 10.53 6.99 11.18
C ALA A 339 9.61 8.13 11.68
N THR A 340 9.64 9.29 11.02
CA THR A 340 8.79 10.43 11.38
C THR A 340 7.32 10.10 11.19
N VAL A 341 6.93 9.51 10.07
CA VAL A 341 5.51 9.13 9.84
C VAL A 341 5.06 8.13 10.89
N GLY A 342 5.89 7.13 11.20
CA GLY A 342 5.58 6.14 12.23
C GLY A 342 5.40 6.77 13.61
N LEU A 343 6.37 7.59 14.06
CA LEU A 343 6.30 8.26 15.37
C LEU A 343 5.11 9.21 15.48
N ILE A 344 4.86 10.03 14.45
CA ILE A 344 3.72 10.96 14.45
C ILE A 344 2.40 10.21 14.42
N SER A 345 2.32 9.12 13.67
CA SER A 345 1.13 8.27 13.66
C SER A 345 0.83 7.73 15.07
N ILE A 346 1.84 7.20 15.77
CA ILE A 346 1.69 6.71 17.14
C ILE A 346 1.20 7.82 18.07
N THR A 347 1.94 8.94 18.13
CA THR A 347 1.61 10.05 19.04
C THR A 347 0.22 10.63 18.77
N THR A 348 -0.18 10.70 17.50
CA THR A 348 -1.51 11.21 17.13
C THR A 348 -2.62 10.24 17.53
N ILE A 349 -2.38 8.93 17.39
CA ILE A 349 -3.31 7.89 17.84
C ILE A 349 -3.44 7.91 19.36
N GLU A 350 -2.34 8.05 20.11
CA GLU A 350 -2.39 8.20 21.57
C GLU A 350 -3.18 9.43 22.02
N VAL A 351 -2.95 10.56 21.38
CA VAL A 351 -3.74 11.78 21.65
C VAL A 351 -5.23 11.52 21.37
N TYR A 352 -5.56 10.83 20.28
CA TYR A 352 -6.94 10.45 19.97
C TYR A 352 -7.54 9.60 21.08
N ILE A 353 -6.85 8.55 21.55
CA ILE A 353 -7.32 7.69 22.64
C ILE A 353 -7.58 8.50 23.90
N ASN A 354 -6.65 9.36 24.30
CA ASN A 354 -6.76 10.16 25.52
C ASN A 354 -7.87 11.23 25.48
N PHE A 355 -8.33 11.63 24.29
CA PHE A 355 -9.42 12.61 24.13
C PHE A 355 -10.81 11.98 24.05
N PHE A 356 -10.91 10.70 23.66
CA PHE A 356 -12.19 10.04 23.41
C PHE A 356 -12.47 8.88 24.37
N ASN A 357 -11.52 8.53 25.26
CA ASN A 357 -11.70 7.71 26.46
C ASN A 357 -11.73 8.62 27.70
#